data_8085deab3c32da052a87a19e81d291b2
#
_entry.id   8085deab3c32da052a87a19e81d291b2
#
_cell.length_a   1.000
_cell.length_b   1.000
_cell.length_c   1.000
_cell.angle_alpha   90.00
_cell.angle_beta   90.00
_cell.angle_gamma   90.00
#
_symmetry.space_group_name_H-M   'P 1'
#
loop_
_entity.id
_entity.type
_entity.pdbx_description
1 polymer ?
#
loop_
_entity_poly.entity_id
_entity_poly.type
_entity_poly.pdbx_seq_one_letter_code
_entity_poly.pdbx_strand_id
1 'polypeptide(L)'
;MTTDTHYTPEEAHGHYCLARQIDLSGYWLLANTDRAVKVCNGIGAEWMPAWARKTIDTMCPHIVIVADIHDIRYEIGGDEAARRRADDEFLANGYAVAEHFYPWYNPTRYVAEFVVRRMHRILRISGGKAWKEAGKK
;
A
#
# COMPACT_ATOMS: atom_id res chain seq x y z
N MET A 1 3.43 12.79 -20.36
CA MET A 1 2.10 12.23 -20.15
C MET A 1 2.06 11.41 -18.87
N THR A 2 1.13 11.69 -18.07
CA THR A 2 0.92 10.90 -16.88
C THR A 2 0.18 9.63 -17.24
N THR A 3 0.77 8.53 -16.88
CA THR A 3 0.03 7.30 -16.90
C THR A 3 -1.11 7.45 -15.91
N ASP A 4 -2.31 7.20 -16.36
CA ASP A 4 -3.44 7.25 -15.47
C ASP A 4 -3.37 6.05 -14.55
N THR A 5 -2.91 6.29 -13.33
CA THR A 5 -2.81 5.25 -12.30
C THR A 5 -4.00 5.26 -11.35
N HIS A 6 -4.96 6.16 -11.60
CA HIS A 6 -6.11 6.26 -10.73
C HIS A 6 -7.08 5.11 -10.97
N TYR A 7 -7.65 4.63 -9.90
CA TYR A 7 -8.66 3.59 -9.98
C TYR A 7 -9.99 4.13 -10.41
N THR A 8 -10.79 3.29 -11.06
CA THR A 8 -12.22 3.57 -11.18
C THR A 8 -12.87 3.39 -9.82
N PRO A 9 -14.06 3.99 -9.58
CA PRO A 9 -14.78 3.75 -8.33
C PRO A 9 -15.04 2.27 -8.06
N GLU A 10 -15.29 1.49 -9.11
CA GLU A 10 -15.54 0.06 -8.98
C GLU A 10 -14.29 -0.68 -8.49
N GLU A 11 -13.13 -0.32 -9.04
CA GLU A 11 -11.86 -0.90 -8.61
C GLU A 11 -11.55 -0.56 -7.16
N ALA A 12 -11.76 0.71 -6.77
CA ALA A 12 -11.54 1.15 -5.40
C ALA A 12 -12.47 0.41 -4.44
N HIS A 13 -13.73 0.22 -4.81
CA HIS A 13 -14.67 -0.52 -3.99
C HIS A 13 -14.26 -1.99 -3.85
N GLY A 14 -13.74 -2.59 -4.93
CA GLY A 14 -13.21 -3.96 -4.89
C GLY A 14 -12.06 -4.10 -3.90
N HIS A 15 -11.16 -3.11 -3.87
CA HIS A 15 -10.05 -3.09 -2.91
C HIS A 15 -10.56 -3.01 -1.48
N TYR A 16 -11.58 -2.17 -1.24
CA TYR A 16 -12.21 -2.08 0.08
C TYR A 16 -12.79 -3.41 0.51
N CYS A 17 -13.57 -4.06 -0.35
CA CYS A 17 -14.21 -5.32 -0.03
C CYS A 17 -13.19 -6.40 0.32
N LEU A 18 -12.10 -6.48 -0.45
CA LEU A 18 -11.06 -7.46 -0.19
C LEU A 18 -10.31 -7.16 1.10
N ALA A 19 -9.95 -5.90 1.33
CA ALA A 19 -9.26 -5.49 2.56
C ALA A 19 -10.12 -5.81 3.78
N ARG A 20 -11.42 -5.58 3.69
CA ARG A 20 -12.35 -5.90 4.77
C ARG A 20 -12.44 -7.40 4.99
N GLN A 21 -12.50 -8.18 3.92
CA GLN A 21 -12.62 -9.64 4.00
C GLN A 21 -11.45 -10.26 4.75
N ILE A 22 -10.24 -9.76 4.52
CA ILE A 22 -9.04 -10.28 5.19
C ILE A 22 -8.67 -9.47 6.44
N ASP A 23 -9.50 -8.52 6.80
CA ASP A 23 -9.38 -7.72 8.03
C ASP A 23 -8.04 -7.00 8.14
N LEU A 24 -7.64 -6.33 7.08
CA LEU A 24 -6.41 -5.52 7.10
C LEU A 24 -6.58 -4.33 8.02
N SER A 25 -5.52 -3.97 8.74
CA SER A 25 -5.52 -2.76 9.55
C SER A 25 -5.74 -1.54 8.66
N GLY A 26 -6.71 -0.70 9.02
CA GLY A 26 -7.02 0.50 8.23
C GLY A 26 -7.96 0.25 7.05
N TYR A 27 -8.53 -0.95 6.92
CA TYR A 27 -9.41 -1.25 5.78
C TYR A 27 -10.56 -0.24 5.64
N TRP A 28 -11.07 0.27 6.76
CA TRP A 28 -12.18 1.22 6.78
C TRP A 28 -11.85 2.54 6.06
N LEU A 29 -10.58 2.87 5.90
CA LEU A 29 -10.17 4.06 5.17
C LEU A 29 -10.51 3.94 3.69
N LEU A 30 -10.61 2.73 3.17
CA LEU A 30 -10.96 2.48 1.78
C LEU A 30 -12.47 2.56 1.53
N ALA A 31 -13.28 2.66 2.57
CA ALA A 31 -14.74 2.75 2.42
C ALA A 31 -15.15 4.04 1.71
N ASN A 32 -14.38 5.10 1.85
CA ASN A 32 -14.63 6.34 1.11
C ASN A 32 -14.03 6.20 -0.29
N THR A 33 -14.84 5.73 -1.22
CA THR A 33 -14.42 5.46 -2.60
C THR A 33 -13.88 6.70 -3.29
N ASP A 34 -14.52 7.86 -3.10
CA ASP A 34 -14.07 9.10 -3.72
C ASP A 34 -12.67 9.48 -3.26
N ARG A 35 -12.40 9.31 -1.97
CA ARG A 35 -11.08 9.58 -1.41
C ARG A 35 -10.06 8.59 -1.96
N ALA A 36 -10.40 7.30 -2.00
CA ALA A 36 -9.50 6.27 -2.50
C ALA A 36 -9.11 6.54 -3.96
N VAL A 37 -10.07 6.87 -4.79
CA VAL A 37 -9.79 7.19 -6.20
C VAL A 37 -8.88 8.40 -6.32
N LYS A 38 -9.05 9.39 -5.45
CA LYS A 38 -8.31 10.64 -5.51
C LYS A 38 -6.89 10.52 -4.96
N VAL A 39 -6.71 9.75 -3.90
CA VAL A 39 -5.46 9.68 -3.15
C VAL A 39 -4.58 8.50 -3.57
N CYS A 40 -5.18 7.35 -3.86
CA CYS A 40 -4.43 6.13 -4.13
C CYS A 40 -3.89 6.15 -5.55
N ASN A 41 -2.59 6.03 -5.67
CA ASN A 41 -1.88 6.02 -6.95
C ASN A 41 -1.53 4.62 -7.40
N GLY A 42 -2.07 3.61 -6.75
CA GLY A 42 -1.64 2.25 -6.99
C GLY A 42 -0.19 2.07 -6.61
N ILE A 43 0.46 1.13 -7.27
CA ILE A 43 1.87 0.88 -7.02
C ILE A 43 2.71 1.73 -7.98
N GLY A 44 2.37 3.01 -8.07
CA GLY A 44 3.07 3.94 -8.92
C GLY A 44 3.78 5.04 -8.15
N ALA A 45 3.86 4.90 -6.84
CA ALA A 45 4.47 5.93 -6.02
C ALA A 45 5.94 6.16 -6.41
N GLU A 46 6.33 7.41 -6.49
CA GLU A 46 7.68 7.78 -6.91
C GLU A 46 8.77 7.20 -6.02
N TRP A 47 8.46 6.95 -4.76
CA TRP A 47 9.43 6.39 -3.81
C TRP A 47 9.74 4.92 -4.07
N MET A 48 8.89 4.25 -4.87
CA MET A 48 9.03 2.81 -5.07
C MET A 48 9.97 2.50 -6.23
N PRO A 49 10.99 1.66 -6.00
CA PRO A 49 11.88 1.26 -7.10
C PRO A 49 11.13 0.52 -8.21
N ALA A 50 11.58 0.69 -9.43
CA ALA A 50 10.93 0.04 -10.58
C ALA A 50 10.89 -1.48 -10.45
N TRP A 51 11.94 -2.09 -9.88
CA TRP A 51 11.98 -3.56 -9.71
C TRP A 51 10.88 -4.03 -8.76
N ALA A 52 10.62 -3.28 -7.69
CA ALA A 52 9.58 -3.63 -6.73
C ALA A 52 8.21 -3.52 -7.37
N ARG A 53 7.96 -2.46 -8.12
CA ARG A 53 6.70 -2.27 -8.82
C ARG A 53 6.44 -3.42 -9.79
N LYS A 54 7.44 -3.77 -10.59
CA LYS A 54 7.32 -4.83 -11.57
C LYS A 54 7.04 -6.17 -10.90
N THR A 55 7.74 -6.47 -9.81
CA THR A 55 7.54 -7.70 -9.06
C THR A 55 6.12 -7.79 -8.52
N ILE A 56 5.62 -6.70 -7.94
CA ILE A 56 4.26 -6.67 -7.41
C ILE A 56 3.24 -6.89 -8.52
N ASP A 57 3.38 -6.17 -9.62
CA ASP A 57 2.43 -6.26 -10.74
C ASP A 57 2.38 -7.67 -11.34
N THR A 58 3.51 -8.34 -11.42
CA THR A 58 3.59 -9.65 -12.10
C THR A 58 3.38 -10.84 -11.17
N MET A 59 3.77 -10.74 -9.90
CA MET A 59 3.77 -11.89 -9.00
C MET A 59 2.80 -11.79 -7.83
N CYS A 60 2.59 -10.58 -7.31
CA CYS A 60 1.78 -10.41 -6.10
C CYS A 60 0.92 -9.13 -6.17
N PRO A 61 0.01 -9.06 -7.17
CA PRO A 61 -0.74 -7.82 -7.42
C PRO A 61 -1.63 -7.39 -6.25
N HIS A 62 -2.00 -8.30 -5.36
CA HIS A 62 -2.84 -7.95 -4.21
C HIS A 62 -2.13 -7.03 -3.20
N ILE A 63 -0.81 -6.91 -3.27
CA ILE A 63 -0.08 -5.98 -2.42
C ILE A 63 -0.49 -4.52 -2.67
N VAL A 64 -1.07 -4.23 -3.82
CA VAL A 64 -1.55 -2.87 -4.13
C VAL A 64 -2.55 -2.38 -3.08
N ILE A 65 -3.35 -3.26 -2.49
CA ILE A 65 -4.34 -2.90 -1.47
C ILE A 65 -3.64 -2.35 -0.22
N VAL A 66 -2.51 -2.94 0.12
CA VAL A 66 -1.69 -2.50 1.25
C VAL A 66 -1.14 -1.09 1.00
N ALA A 67 -0.69 -0.85 -0.22
CA ALA A 67 -0.21 0.48 -0.63
C ALA A 67 -1.33 1.52 -0.59
N ASP A 68 -2.55 1.14 -0.96
CA ASP A 68 -3.70 2.04 -0.92
C ASP A 68 -3.97 2.56 0.49
N ILE A 69 -3.99 1.67 1.47
CA ILE A 69 -4.19 2.07 2.87
C ILE A 69 -3.07 3.00 3.31
N HIS A 70 -1.85 2.67 2.96
CA HIS A 70 -0.67 3.45 3.31
C HIS A 70 -0.74 4.87 2.71
N ASP A 71 -1.16 4.98 1.45
CA ASP A 71 -1.32 6.27 0.79
C ASP A 71 -2.31 7.16 1.53
N ILE A 72 -3.42 6.60 1.99
CA ILE A 72 -4.43 7.36 2.74
C ILE A 72 -3.89 7.78 4.09
N ARG A 73 -3.15 6.91 4.78
CA ARG A 73 -2.50 7.28 6.05
C ARG A 73 -1.54 8.46 5.87
N TYR A 74 -0.77 8.46 4.79
CA TYR A 74 0.13 9.58 4.51
C TYR A 74 -0.65 10.86 4.20
N GLU A 75 -1.77 10.74 3.52
CA GLU A 75 -2.62 11.88 3.22
C GLU A 75 -3.22 12.49 4.50
N ILE A 76 -3.62 11.66 5.44
CA ILE A 76 -4.13 12.10 6.75
C ILE A 76 -3.04 12.82 7.52
N GLY A 77 -1.82 12.27 7.52
CA GLY A 77 -0.68 12.90 8.16
C GLY A 77 -0.65 12.76 9.67
N GLY A 78 0.09 13.65 10.30
CA GLY A 78 0.30 13.66 11.74
C GLY A 78 1.78 13.84 12.09
N ASP A 79 2.16 13.43 13.28
CA ASP A 79 3.54 13.55 13.74
C ASP A 79 4.40 12.36 13.27
N GLU A 80 5.66 12.34 13.67
CA GLU A 80 6.58 11.27 13.27
C GLU A 80 6.13 9.91 13.84
N ALA A 81 5.52 9.89 15.01
CA ALA A 81 4.99 8.65 15.58
C ALA A 81 3.84 8.11 14.70
N ALA A 82 2.99 8.99 14.15
CA ALA A 82 1.94 8.59 13.23
C ALA A 82 2.53 8.04 11.93
N ARG A 83 3.61 8.63 11.43
CA ARG A 83 4.30 8.12 10.24
C ARG A 83 4.84 6.72 10.48
N ARG A 84 5.48 6.51 11.63
CA ARG A 84 6.01 5.18 11.99
C ARG A 84 4.89 4.14 12.04
N ARG A 85 3.76 4.49 12.65
CA ARG A 85 2.62 3.57 12.72
C ARG A 85 2.08 3.24 11.34
N ALA A 86 2.03 4.23 10.44
CA ALA A 86 1.58 4.00 9.06
C ALA A 86 2.52 3.05 8.31
N ASP A 87 3.82 3.24 8.47
CA ASP A 87 4.81 2.38 7.83
C ASP A 87 4.80 0.97 8.40
N ASP A 88 4.64 0.84 9.72
CA ASP A 88 4.58 -0.47 10.37
C ASP A 88 3.29 -1.20 10.02
N GLU A 89 2.18 -0.45 9.86
CA GLU A 89 0.92 -1.02 9.37
C GLU A 89 1.09 -1.57 7.94
N PHE A 90 1.82 -0.85 7.10
CA PHE A 90 2.14 -1.33 5.76
C PHE A 90 2.83 -2.68 5.80
N LEU A 91 3.82 -2.83 6.67
CA LEU A 91 4.55 -4.09 6.81
C LEU A 91 3.64 -5.22 7.28
N ALA A 92 2.86 -4.97 8.34
CA ALA A 92 1.95 -5.99 8.89
C ALA A 92 0.89 -6.39 7.88
N ASN A 93 0.29 -5.43 7.19
CA ASN A 93 -0.71 -5.71 6.17
C ASN A 93 -0.10 -6.47 4.99
N GLY A 94 1.12 -6.15 4.62
CA GLY A 94 1.82 -6.86 3.55
C GLY A 94 1.99 -8.34 3.88
N TYR A 95 2.39 -8.65 5.10
CA TYR A 95 2.48 -10.04 5.54
C TYR A 95 1.11 -10.71 5.55
N ALA A 96 0.08 -10.01 6.02
CA ALA A 96 -1.27 -10.57 6.04
C ALA A 96 -1.77 -10.93 4.64
N VAL A 97 -1.53 -10.07 3.67
CA VAL A 97 -1.88 -10.35 2.27
C VAL A 97 -1.10 -11.55 1.75
N ALA A 98 0.21 -11.59 2.00
CA ALA A 98 1.04 -12.69 1.54
C ALA A 98 0.57 -14.02 2.13
N GLU A 99 0.25 -14.05 3.41
CA GLU A 99 -0.25 -15.26 4.07
C GLU A 99 -1.61 -15.67 3.54
N HIS A 100 -2.48 -14.72 3.25
CA HIS A 100 -3.84 -15.02 2.79
C HIS A 100 -3.85 -15.61 1.39
N PHE A 101 -3.08 -15.05 0.46
CA PHE A 101 -3.13 -15.43 -0.95
C PHE A 101 -2.14 -16.52 -1.33
N TYR A 102 -1.06 -16.71 -0.57
CA TYR A 102 0.00 -17.65 -0.93
C TYR A 102 0.30 -18.58 0.24
N PRO A 103 0.05 -19.89 0.07
CA PRO A 103 0.32 -20.84 1.15
C PRO A 103 1.82 -20.95 1.42
N TRP A 104 2.15 -21.51 2.59
CA TRP A 104 3.54 -21.59 3.07
C TRP A 104 4.49 -22.29 2.08
N TYR A 105 3.97 -23.20 1.26
CA TYR A 105 4.78 -23.92 0.28
C TYR A 105 4.91 -23.19 -1.06
N ASN A 106 4.25 -22.07 -1.24
CA ASN A 106 4.31 -21.30 -2.48
C ASN A 106 5.44 -20.28 -2.39
N PRO A 107 6.47 -20.37 -3.27
CA PRO A 107 7.57 -19.41 -3.25
C PRO A 107 7.14 -17.95 -3.40
N THR A 108 6.02 -17.70 -4.05
CA THR A 108 5.50 -16.34 -4.23
C THR A 108 5.24 -15.65 -2.89
N ARG A 109 4.84 -16.40 -1.86
CA ARG A 109 4.65 -15.84 -0.51
C ARG A 109 5.93 -15.16 -0.03
N TYR A 110 7.06 -15.81 -0.21
CA TYR A 110 8.34 -15.29 0.29
C TYR A 110 8.85 -14.13 -0.56
N VAL A 111 8.54 -14.15 -1.86
CA VAL A 111 8.83 -13.01 -2.74
C VAL A 111 8.02 -11.79 -2.28
N ALA A 112 6.73 -11.97 -2.02
CA ALA A 112 5.87 -10.89 -1.54
C ALA A 112 6.37 -10.32 -0.22
N GLU A 113 6.72 -11.20 0.72
CA GLU A 113 7.25 -10.77 2.03
C GLU A 113 8.58 -10.03 1.88
N PHE A 114 9.45 -10.50 1.00
CA PHE A 114 10.71 -9.82 0.74
C PHE A 114 10.49 -8.41 0.20
N VAL A 115 9.61 -8.27 -0.79
CA VAL A 115 9.29 -6.98 -1.39
C VAL A 115 8.73 -6.03 -0.34
N VAL A 116 7.79 -6.50 0.47
CA VAL A 116 7.17 -5.68 1.52
C VAL A 116 8.22 -5.21 2.53
N ARG A 117 9.11 -6.09 2.95
CA ARG A 117 10.18 -5.71 3.88
C ARG A 117 11.10 -4.65 3.28
N ARG A 118 11.48 -4.81 2.02
CA ARG A 118 12.33 -3.81 1.35
C ARG A 118 11.62 -2.47 1.21
N MET A 119 10.36 -2.49 0.88
CA MET A 119 9.56 -1.27 0.77
C MET A 119 9.42 -0.59 2.13
N HIS A 120 9.16 -1.35 3.18
CA HIS A 120 9.10 -0.82 4.54
C HIS A 120 10.41 -0.11 4.90
N ARG A 121 11.53 -0.73 4.60
CA ARG A 121 12.84 -0.14 4.88
C ARG A 121 13.05 1.18 4.12
N ILE A 122 12.65 1.20 2.84
CA ILE A 122 12.75 2.41 2.03
C ILE A 122 11.89 3.53 2.64
N LEU A 123 10.68 3.20 3.07
CA LEU A 123 9.78 4.17 3.71
C LEU A 123 10.39 4.73 4.99
N ARG A 124 10.99 3.86 5.82
CA ARG A 124 11.59 4.33 7.08
C ARG A 124 12.79 5.25 6.83
N ILE A 125 13.57 5.00 5.79
CA ILE A 125 14.77 5.78 5.48
C ILE A 125 14.42 7.06 4.73
N SER A 126 13.53 6.99 3.73
CA SER A 126 13.32 8.09 2.80
C SER A 126 11.89 8.58 2.68
N GLY A 127 10.95 8.02 3.43
CA GLY A 127 9.54 8.41 3.35
C GLY A 127 9.20 9.75 4.03
N GLY A 128 10.09 10.29 4.84
CA GLY A 128 9.81 11.49 5.60
C GLY A 128 9.47 12.70 4.75
N LYS A 129 10.11 12.84 3.59
CA LYS A 129 9.83 13.93 2.67
C LYS A 129 8.39 13.83 2.13
N ALA A 130 8.00 12.65 1.68
CA ALA A 130 6.65 12.43 1.16
C ALA A 130 5.59 12.70 2.23
N TRP A 131 5.87 12.31 3.47
CA TRP A 131 4.98 12.56 4.59
C TRP A 131 4.77 14.05 4.81
N LYS A 132 5.84 14.81 4.84
CA LYS A 132 5.78 16.26 5.04
C LYS A 132 5.06 16.96 3.90
N GLU A 133 5.31 16.54 2.67
CA GLU A 133 4.66 17.14 1.51
C GLU A 133 3.16 16.87 1.50
N ALA A 134 2.74 15.67 1.86
CA ALA A 134 1.33 15.33 1.97
C ALA A 134 0.64 16.20 3.01
N GLY A 135 1.28 16.45 4.13
CA GLY A 135 0.72 17.26 5.22
C GLY A 135 0.55 18.73 4.89
N LYS A 136 1.17 19.21 3.82
CA LYS A 136 1.05 20.62 3.40
C LYS A 136 -0.12 20.89 2.46
N LYS A 137 -0.82 19.88 2.04
CA LYS A 137 -1.92 20.03 1.10
C LYS A 137 -3.22 20.42 1.78
#